data_68ef74c80aa3a1c866b0746d58ca4c83
#
_entry.id   68ef74c80aa3a1c866b0746d58ca4c83
#
_cell.length_a   1.000
_cell.length_b   1.000
_cell.length_c   1.000
_cell.angle_alpha   90.00
_cell.angle_beta   90.00
_cell.angle_gamma   90.00
#
_symmetry.space_group_name_H-M   'P 1'
#
loop_
_entity.id
_entity.type
_entity.pdbx_description
1 polymer ?
#
loop_
_entity_poly.entity_id
_entity_poly.type
_entity_poly.pdbx_seq_one_letter_code
_entity_poly.pdbx_strand_id
1 'polypeptide(L)'
;MKIINKDITTLKKGILLQQVNCQNAMGSGVAKAIYLKWPIVKEEYHKFSQNKNPNDLLGLIQEIKINEDLLVVNSFTQLTYGRTGKHTNEDLLIKNIKEISNKYSNKTIVIPYLIGCGLGGGNWNYIFENIKNINNLLICKYWGIIMKDLKLNVKESRYKGFKVGQGVQLTYFTEDELELIRVTFSTLSNVRGKFQRAIKKKPELEKGLEDLKHIIYKRTNFVPSDKNDKEFLEWCNNIAKEGSTNYYKVLLNKIKKELEEEKGD
;
A
#
# COMPACT_ATOMS: atom_id res chain seq x y z
N MET A 1 -23.10 -1.46 6.45
CA MET A 1 -21.71 -1.15 6.11
C MET A 1 -21.64 -0.27 4.86
N LYS A 2 -20.68 0.67 4.76
CA LYS A 2 -20.40 1.49 3.55
C LYS A 2 -18.89 1.49 3.27
N ILE A 3 -18.52 1.59 2.00
CA ILE A 3 -17.13 1.81 1.56
C ILE A 3 -17.07 3.20 0.95
N ILE A 4 -16.12 4.02 1.38
CA ILE A 4 -15.93 5.39 0.87
C ILE A 4 -14.47 5.65 0.51
N ASN A 5 -14.27 6.49 -0.50
CA ASN A 5 -12.93 6.97 -0.88
C ASN A 5 -12.58 8.19 0.00
N LYS A 6 -11.87 7.94 1.09
CA LYS A 6 -11.48 9.00 2.03
C LYS A 6 -10.19 8.62 2.74
N ASP A 7 -9.33 9.62 2.96
CA ASP A 7 -8.16 9.46 3.84
C ASP A 7 -8.62 9.29 5.29
N ILE A 8 -8.27 8.15 5.89
CA ILE A 8 -8.63 7.82 7.26
C ILE A 8 -8.04 8.81 8.27
N THR A 9 -6.93 9.47 7.93
CA THR A 9 -6.28 10.49 8.77
C THR A 9 -7.01 11.84 8.76
N THR A 10 -8.02 12.01 7.89
CA THR A 10 -8.88 13.21 7.85
C THR A 10 -10.13 13.09 8.71
N LEU A 11 -10.29 11.98 9.42
CA LEU A 11 -11.42 11.79 10.34
C LEU A 11 -11.40 12.81 11.46
N LYS A 12 -12.56 13.39 11.74
CA LYS A 12 -12.76 14.34 12.85
C LYS A 12 -13.60 13.77 13.97
N LYS A 13 -14.39 12.73 13.67
CA LYS A 13 -15.30 12.09 14.62
C LYS A 13 -15.52 10.61 14.32
N GLY A 14 -15.92 9.85 15.31
CA GLY A 14 -16.16 8.41 15.24
C GLY A 14 -15.05 7.59 15.89
N ILE A 15 -14.99 6.31 15.57
CA ILE A 15 -14.04 5.38 16.15
C ILE A 15 -13.18 4.82 15.01
N LEU A 16 -11.92 5.17 14.99
CA LEU A 16 -10.95 4.65 14.03
C LEU A 16 -10.30 3.40 14.60
N LEU A 17 -10.57 2.23 14.01
CA LEU A 17 -9.93 0.99 14.41
C LEU A 17 -8.83 0.62 13.42
N GLN A 18 -7.63 0.38 13.95
CA GLN A 18 -6.47 -0.10 13.22
C GLN A 18 -5.92 -1.40 13.80
N GLN A 19 -5.23 -2.17 12.99
CA GLN A 19 -4.45 -3.31 13.44
C GLN A 19 -3.06 -2.87 13.87
N VAL A 20 -2.56 -3.43 14.98
CA VAL A 20 -1.19 -3.27 15.46
C VAL A 20 -0.57 -4.61 15.82
N ASN A 21 0.78 -4.67 15.85
CA ASN A 21 1.48 -5.86 16.30
C ASN A 21 1.72 -5.87 17.81
N CYS A 22 2.12 -7.03 18.32
CA CYS A 22 2.44 -7.25 19.74
C CYS A 22 3.94 -7.05 20.07
N GLN A 23 4.76 -6.61 19.11
CA GLN A 23 6.21 -6.48 19.26
C GLN A 23 6.67 -5.06 19.59
N ASN A 24 5.75 -4.22 20.07
CA ASN A 24 6.04 -2.82 20.40
C ASN A 24 6.68 -2.02 19.24
N ALA A 25 6.33 -2.35 17.99
CA ALA A 25 6.87 -1.75 16.78
C ALA A 25 5.76 -1.10 15.94
N MET A 26 5.75 0.22 15.86
CA MET A 26 4.78 0.99 15.07
C MET A 26 5.50 1.90 14.09
N GLY A 27 5.83 1.41 12.87
CA GLY A 27 6.66 2.15 11.93
C GLY A 27 6.25 2.08 10.46
N SER A 28 5.18 1.35 10.11
CA SER A 28 4.81 1.06 8.72
C SER A 28 3.32 1.18 8.45
N GLY A 29 2.96 1.28 7.16
CA GLY A 29 1.58 1.22 6.68
C GLY A 29 0.64 2.26 7.27
N VAL A 30 -0.60 1.87 7.49
CA VAL A 30 -1.67 2.72 8.03
C VAL A 30 -1.34 3.19 9.45
N ALA A 31 -0.75 2.34 10.29
CA ALA A 31 -0.37 2.70 11.65
C ALA A 31 0.62 3.87 11.68
N LYS A 32 1.58 3.90 10.72
CA LYS A 32 2.50 5.04 10.55
C LYS A 32 1.75 6.33 10.20
N ALA A 33 0.82 6.27 9.26
CA ALA A 33 0.03 7.43 8.88
C ALA A 33 -0.81 7.97 10.05
N ILE A 34 -1.40 7.07 10.83
CA ILE A 34 -2.22 7.42 11.99
C ILE A 34 -1.39 8.12 13.07
N TYR A 35 -0.23 7.58 13.46
CA TYR A 35 0.58 8.25 14.48
C TYR A 35 1.26 9.52 13.99
N LEU A 36 1.57 9.64 12.70
CA LEU A 36 2.06 10.91 12.15
C LEU A 36 0.98 12.00 12.22
N LYS A 37 -0.28 11.64 12.16
CA LYS A 37 -1.41 12.56 12.35
C LYS A 37 -1.70 12.82 13.82
N TRP A 38 -1.66 11.78 14.64
CA TRP A 38 -1.93 11.82 16.07
C TRP A 38 -0.80 11.13 16.85
N PRO A 39 0.29 11.86 17.21
CA PRO A 39 1.48 11.26 17.85
C PRO A 39 1.18 10.50 19.13
N ILE A 40 0.17 10.95 19.91
CA ILE A 40 -0.29 10.30 21.13
C ILE A 40 -0.63 8.82 20.91
N VAL A 41 -1.05 8.42 19.70
CA VAL A 41 -1.39 7.02 19.38
C VAL A 41 -0.16 6.13 19.51
N LYS A 42 1.00 6.59 19.05
CA LYS A 42 2.27 5.86 19.17
C LYS A 42 2.77 5.84 20.61
N GLU A 43 2.67 6.95 21.31
CA GLU A 43 3.09 7.08 22.70
C GLU A 43 2.30 6.11 23.60
N GLU A 44 0.97 6.14 23.50
CA GLU A 44 0.10 5.24 24.27
C GLU A 44 0.25 3.78 23.87
N TYR A 45 0.46 3.48 22.57
CA TYR A 45 0.78 2.12 22.12
C TYR A 45 2.06 1.60 22.78
N HIS A 46 3.14 2.40 22.82
CA HIS A 46 4.39 2.00 23.45
C HIS A 46 4.23 1.82 24.96
N LYS A 47 3.56 2.74 25.64
CA LYS A 47 3.26 2.61 27.08
C LYS A 47 2.44 1.36 27.39
N PHE A 48 1.45 1.06 26.56
CA PHE A 48 0.59 -0.11 26.75
C PHE A 48 1.34 -1.43 26.52
N SER A 49 2.27 -1.44 25.55
CA SER A 49 2.99 -2.65 25.12
C SER A 49 4.27 -2.90 25.93
N GLN A 50 4.88 -1.86 26.50
CA GLN A 50 6.13 -2.02 27.26
C GLN A 50 5.93 -2.97 28.44
N ASN A 51 6.93 -3.81 28.72
CA ASN A 51 6.95 -4.77 29.82
C ASN A 51 5.86 -5.85 29.76
N LYS A 52 5.15 -6.01 28.63
CA LYS A 52 4.20 -7.10 28.42
C LYS A 52 4.76 -8.13 27.46
N ASN A 53 4.45 -9.41 27.73
CA ASN A 53 4.76 -10.45 26.79
C ASN A 53 3.90 -10.29 25.51
N PRO A 54 4.46 -10.42 24.30
CA PRO A 54 3.68 -10.34 23.07
C PRO A 54 2.47 -11.28 23.01
N ASN A 55 2.54 -12.45 23.61
CA ASN A 55 1.41 -13.38 23.64
C ASN A 55 0.26 -12.87 24.53
N ASP A 56 0.57 -12.13 25.59
CA ASP A 56 -0.45 -11.55 26.48
C ASP A 56 -1.13 -10.34 25.85
N LEU A 57 -0.49 -9.71 24.86
CA LEU A 57 -1.06 -8.61 24.08
C LEU A 57 -1.99 -9.11 22.97
N LEU A 58 -1.76 -10.32 22.46
CA LEU A 58 -2.49 -10.82 21.30
C LEU A 58 -3.99 -10.97 21.58
N GLY A 59 -4.80 -10.32 20.78
CA GLY A 59 -6.26 -10.27 20.93
C GLY A 59 -6.77 -9.11 21.79
N LEU A 60 -5.88 -8.37 22.46
CA LEU A 60 -6.29 -7.20 23.25
C LEU A 60 -6.70 -6.02 22.36
N ILE A 61 -7.45 -5.12 22.96
CA ILE A 61 -7.90 -3.86 22.40
C ILE A 61 -7.40 -2.74 23.31
N GLN A 62 -6.83 -1.69 22.69
CA GLN A 62 -6.47 -0.46 23.38
C GLN A 62 -7.25 0.71 22.79
N GLU A 63 -7.91 1.47 23.62
CA GLU A 63 -8.69 2.65 23.25
C GLU A 63 -7.92 3.92 23.61
N ILE A 64 -7.75 4.83 22.65
CA ILE A 64 -6.97 6.07 22.81
C ILE A 64 -7.86 7.24 22.39
N LYS A 65 -8.23 8.06 23.35
CA LYS A 65 -9.02 9.28 23.11
C LYS A 65 -8.14 10.33 22.45
N ILE A 66 -8.52 10.76 21.25
CA ILE A 66 -7.85 11.86 20.54
C ILE A 66 -8.48 13.19 20.93
N ASN A 67 -9.82 13.25 20.94
CA ASN A 67 -10.62 14.37 21.42
C ASN A 67 -12.01 13.85 21.82
N GLU A 68 -12.97 14.74 22.12
CA GLU A 68 -14.32 14.36 22.55
C GLU A 68 -15.08 13.54 21.49
N ASP A 69 -14.79 13.75 20.20
CA ASP A 69 -15.52 13.15 19.10
C ASP A 69 -14.77 11.98 18.44
N LEU A 70 -13.45 11.86 18.64
CA LEU A 70 -12.60 10.89 17.94
C LEU A 70 -11.85 9.99 18.89
N LEU A 71 -12.05 8.70 18.74
CA LEU A 71 -11.35 7.61 19.42
C LEU A 71 -10.51 6.82 18.39
N VAL A 72 -9.26 6.50 18.71
CA VAL A 72 -8.45 5.53 17.97
C VAL A 72 -8.40 4.23 18.77
N VAL A 73 -8.62 3.12 18.08
CA VAL A 73 -8.60 1.78 18.67
C VAL A 73 -7.48 0.99 18.03
N ASN A 74 -6.53 0.55 18.85
CA ASN A 74 -5.49 -0.40 18.46
C ASN A 74 -5.97 -1.83 18.73
N SER A 75 -6.09 -2.63 17.68
CA SER A 75 -6.41 -4.05 17.74
C SER A 75 -5.11 -4.87 17.62
N PHE A 76 -4.68 -5.49 18.72
CA PHE A 76 -3.45 -6.29 18.78
C PHE A 76 -3.69 -7.67 18.18
N THR A 77 -3.64 -7.75 16.87
CA THR A 77 -3.96 -8.98 16.13
C THR A 77 -2.85 -9.43 15.18
N GLN A 78 -1.63 -8.94 15.43
CA GLN A 78 -0.38 -9.40 14.84
C GLN A 78 0.59 -9.79 15.94
N LEU A 79 0.86 -11.09 16.14
CA LEU A 79 1.84 -11.52 17.13
C LEU A 79 3.26 -11.04 16.77
N THR A 80 3.60 -11.17 15.49
CA THR A 80 4.88 -10.76 14.92
C THR A 80 4.67 -9.75 13.79
N TYR A 81 5.77 -9.24 13.23
CA TYR A 81 5.72 -8.44 12.01
C TYR A 81 6.86 -8.83 11.08
N GLY A 82 6.71 -8.56 9.79
CA GLY A 82 7.72 -8.87 8.79
C GLY A 82 7.35 -8.34 7.41
N ARG A 83 8.23 -8.60 6.45
CA ARG A 83 8.00 -8.24 5.05
C ARG A 83 7.43 -9.39 4.23
N THR A 84 7.46 -10.58 4.77
CA THR A 84 7.01 -11.82 4.12
C THR A 84 6.30 -12.70 5.13
N GLY A 85 5.33 -13.48 4.67
CA GLY A 85 4.57 -14.39 5.52
C GLY A 85 3.27 -13.78 6.04
N LYS A 86 2.51 -14.61 6.75
CA LYS A 86 1.24 -14.25 7.38
C LYS A 86 1.48 -13.93 8.85
N HIS A 87 1.19 -12.70 9.24
CA HIS A 87 1.33 -12.21 10.62
C HIS A 87 -0.03 -11.87 11.24
N THR A 88 -1.04 -11.60 10.41
CA THR A 88 -2.39 -11.26 10.86
C THR A 88 -3.12 -12.50 11.36
N ASN A 89 -3.69 -12.41 12.56
CA ASN A 89 -4.72 -13.33 13.04
C ASN A 89 -6.09 -12.73 12.68
N GLU A 90 -6.70 -13.23 11.60
CA GLU A 90 -7.96 -12.71 11.08
C GLU A 90 -9.12 -12.91 12.04
N ASP A 91 -9.17 -14.05 12.73
CA ASP A 91 -10.27 -14.37 13.65
C ASP A 91 -10.31 -13.40 14.84
N LEU A 92 -9.13 -13.10 15.41
CA LEU A 92 -9.02 -12.10 16.46
C LEU A 92 -9.33 -10.69 15.94
N LEU A 93 -8.92 -10.36 14.71
CA LEU A 93 -9.22 -9.06 14.11
C LEU A 93 -10.74 -8.91 13.90
N ILE A 94 -11.40 -9.92 13.36
CA ILE A 94 -12.85 -9.97 13.15
C ILE A 94 -13.56 -9.86 14.49
N LYS A 95 -13.12 -10.62 15.51
CA LYS A 95 -13.66 -10.55 16.88
C LYS A 95 -13.58 -9.13 17.42
N ASN A 96 -12.40 -8.50 17.34
CA ASN A 96 -12.20 -7.15 17.89
C ASN A 96 -13.02 -6.09 17.15
N ILE A 97 -13.18 -6.20 15.83
CA ILE A 97 -14.05 -5.31 15.05
C ILE A 97 -15.51 -5.45 15.50
N LYS A 98 -15.99 -6.67 15.69
CA LYS A 98 -17.36 -6.94 16.17
C LYS A 98 -17.56 -6.42 17.59
N GLU A 99 -16.60 -6.63 18.47
CA GLU A 99 -16.64 -6.18 19.87
C GLU A 99 -16.76 -4.66 19.95
N ILE A 100 -15.91 -3.91 19.24
CA ILE A 100 -15.95 -2.46 19.20
C ILE A 100 -17.24 -1.96 18.54
N SER A 101 -17.72 -2.63 17.49
CA SER A 101 -18.98 -2.30 16.83
C SER A 101 -20.17 -2.43 17.77
N ASN A 102 -20.21 -3.48 18.58
CA ASN A 102 -21.28 -3.72 19.56
C ASN A 102 -21.18 -2.73 20.72
N LYS A 103 -19.97 -2.52 21.27
CA LYS A 103 -19.73 -1.56 22.37
C LYS A 103 -20.18 -0.14 22.02
N TYR A 104 -20.01 0.25 20.76
CA TYR A 104 -20.31 1.58 20.26
C TYR A 104 -21.36 1.55 19.15
N SER A 105 -22.48 0.86 19.39
CA SER A 105 -23.53 0.62 18.39
C SER A 105 -24.14 1.89 17.77
N ASN A 106 -24.11 3.00 18.49
CA ASN A 106 -24.61 4.32 18.07
C ASN A 106 -23.51 5.21 17.42
N LYS A 107 -22.26 4.74 17.32
CA LYS A 107 -21.16 5.47 16.68
C LYS A 107 -20.69 4.76 15.41
N THR A 108 -20.15 5.52 14.47
CA THR A 108 -19.53 4.97 13.27
C THR A 108 -18.15 4.42 13.59
N ILE A 109 -17.96 3.13 13.33
CA ILE A 109 -16.65 2.47 13.36
C ILE A 109 -16.02 2.59 12.00
N VAL A 110 -14.81 3.11 11.94
CA VAL A 110 -14.06 3.33 10.70
C VAL A 110 -12.84 2.44 10.69
N ILE A 111 -12.71 1.63 9.64
CA ILE A 111 -11.52 0.80 9.41
C ILE A 111 -10.87 1.14 8.08
N PRO A 112 -9.55 0.97 7.93
CA PRO A 112 -8.92 1.06 6.63
C PRO A 112 -9.33 -0.12 5.76
N TYR A 113 -9.52 0.13 4.48
CA TYR A 113 -9.70 -0.94 3.49
C TYR A 113 -8.48 -1.87 3.52
N LEU A 114 -8.73 -3.16 3.44
CA LEU A 114 -7.70 -4.21 3.54
C LEU A 114 -6.93 -4.20 4.88
N ILE A 115 -7.59 -3.84 5.95
CA ILE A 115 -7.01 -3.91 7.30
C ILE A 115 -6.38 -5.30 7.53
N GLY A 116 -5.12 -5.32 7.95
CA GLY A 116 -4.37 -6.55 8.21
C GLY A 116 -3.84 -7.28 6.97
N CYS A 117 -4.20 -6.86 5.75
CA CYS A 117 -3.92 -7.62 4.51
C CYS A 117 -2.68 -7.11 3.74
N GLY A 118 -2.08 -5.98 4.13
CA GLY A 118 -0.83 -5.51 3.57
C GLY A 118 0.37 -6.32 4.10
N LEU A 119 1.26 -5.67 4.84
CA LEU A 119 2.41 -6.34 5.48
C LEU A 119 2.01 -7.45 6.45
N GLY A 120 0.79 -7.42 6.97
CA GLY A 120 0.24 -8.46 7.84
C GLY A 120 -0.12 -9.76 7.11
N GLY A 121 -0.25 -9.75 5.78
CA GLY A 121 -0.52 -10.94 4.96
C GLY A 121 -1.88 -11.61 5.22
N GLY A 122 -2.86 -10.88 5.76
CA GLY A 122 -4.19 -11.40 6.02
C GLY A 122 -5.02 -11.61 4.76
N ASN A 123 -6.05 -12.44 4.86
CA ASN A 123 -7.00 -12.72 3.79
C ASN A 123 -8.19 -11.75 3.88
N TRP A 124 -8.22 -10.74 2.98
CA TRP A 124 -9.29 -9.76 2.97
C TRP A 124 -10.68 -10.36 2.69
N ASN A 125 -10.79 -11.29 1.77
CA ASN A 125 -12.08 -11.89 1.46
C ASN A 125 -12.69 -12.57 2.69
N TYR A 126 -11.86 -13.29 3.45
CA TYR A 126 -12.31 -13.91 4.69
C TYR A 126 -12.73 -12.86 5.73
N ILE A 127 -11.92 -11.84 5.95
CA ILE A 127 -12.25 -10.75 6.90
C ILE A 127 -13.55 -10.07 6.45
N PHE A 128 -13.62 -9.67 5.17
CA PHE A 128 -14.76 -8.92 4.62
C PHE A 128 -16.08 -9.69 4.76
N GLU A 129 -16.11 -10.97 4.39
CA GLU A 129 -17.30 -11.80 4.50
C GLU A 129 -17.82 -11.86 5.95
N ASN A 130 -16.93 -11.84 6.94
CA ASN A 130 -17.29 -11.90 8.36
C ASN A 130 -17.70 -10.56 8.99
N ILE A 131 -17.42 -9.42 8.33
CA ILE A 131 -17.76 -8.08 8.84
C ILE A 131 -18.78 -7.31 8.00
N LYS A 132 -19.10 -7.78 6.78
CA LYS A 132 -19.96 -7.07 5.82
C LYS A 132 -21.35 -6.71 6.34
N ASN A 133 -21.87 -7.47 7.30
CA ASN A 133 -23.20 -7.25 7.87
C ASN A 133 -23.22 -6.30 9.09
N ILE A 134 -22.08 -5.72 9.44
CA ILE A 134 -21.99 -4.75 10.55
C ILE A 134 -22.56 -3.39 10.10
N ASN A 135 -23.66 -2.95 10.68
CA ASN A 135 -24.40 -1.78 10.21
C ASN A 135 -23.66 -0.45 10.38
N ASN A 136 -22.98 -0.27 11.52
CA ASN A 136 -22.26 0.96 11.87
C ASN A 136 -20.80 0.98 11.38
N LEU A 137 -20.40 0.03 10.51
CA LEU A 137 -19.06 -0.06 9.95
C LEU A 137 -18.92 0.76 8.67
N LEU A 138 -17.86 1.55 8.61
CA LEU A 138 -17.42 2.33 7.47
C LEU A 138 -16.00 1.91 7.08
N ILE A 139 -15.79 1.54 5.84
CA ILE A 139 -14.48 1.19 5.30
C ILE A 139 -13.95 2.36 4.50
N CYS A 140 -12.82 2.90 4.95
CA CYS A 140 -12.11 3.97 4.23
C CYS A 140 -11.10 3.39 3.26
N LYS A 141 -11.32 3.64 1.98
CA LYS A 141 -10.45 3.28 0.88
C LYS A 141 -9.70 4.54 0.47
N TYR A 142 -8.43 4.66 0.87
CA TYR A 142 -7.62 5.82 0.53
C TYR A 142 -6.35 5.40 -0.22
N TRP A 143 -6.22 5.95 -1.39
CA TRP A 143 -5.17 5.62 -2.34
C TRP A 143 -3.88 6.45 -2.17
N GLY A 144 -3.98 7.64 -1.57
CA GLY A 144 -2.86 8.58 -1.50
C GLY A 144 -1.69 8.17 -0.60
N ILE A 145 -1.96 7.48 0.52
CA ILE A 145 -0.91 6.99 1.43
C ILE A 145 -0.11 5.87 0.75
N ILE A 146 -0.83 5.01 0.07
CA ILE A 146 -0.30 3.85 -0.63
C ILE A 146 0.59 4.28 -1.79
N MET A 147 0.19 5.34 -2.51
CA MET A 147 0.97 5.91 -3.62
C MET A 147 2.26 6.60 -3.15
N LYS A 148 2.25 7.18 -1.94
CA LYS A 148 3.45 7.80 -1.36
C LYS A 148 4.50 6.76 -0.96
N ASP A 149 4.05 5.63 -0.41
CA ASP A 149 4.91 4.50 -0.08
C ASP A 149 5.39 3.75 -1.34
N LEU A 150 4.57 3.67 -2.40
CA LEU A 150 5.01 3.16 -3.71
C LEU A 150 6.07 4.06 -4.35
N LYS A 151 5.94 5.38 -4.23
CA LYS A 151 6.97 6.34 -4.68
C LYS A 151 8.30 6.10 -3.99
N LEU A 152 8.30 5.86 -2.70
CA LEU A 152 9.49 5.57 -1.91
C LEU A 152 10.10 4.22 -2.31
N ASN A 153 9.28 3.18 -2.45
CA ASN A 153 9.73 1.84 -2.80
C ASN A 153 10.30 1.73 -4.23
N VAL A 154 9.73 2.42 -5.19
CA VAL A 154 10.25 2.48 -6.56
C VAL A 154 11.55 3.26 -6.63
N LYS A 155 11.73 4.29 -5.78
CA LYS A 155 12.92 5.13 -5.73
C LYS A 155 14.10 4.48 -5.00
N GLU A 156 13.83 3.64 -4.00
CA GLU A 156 14.87 3.09 -3.12
C GLU A 156 15.31 1.67 -3.48
N SER A 157 14.55 0.92 -4.26
CA SER A 157 14.91 -0.46 -4.52
C SER A 157 15.08 -0.78 -5.99
N ARG A 158 16.29 -1.13 -6.36
CA ARG A 158 16.64 -1.61 -7.70
C ARG A 158 15.83 -2.83 -8.17
N TYR A 159 15.20 -3.58 -7.27
CA TYR A 159 14.47 -4.82 -7.51
C TYR A 159 13.36 -5.10 -6.51
N LYS A 160 13.25 -4.27 -5.49
CA LYS A 160 12.32 -4.49 -4.36
C LYS A 160 11.04 -3.68 -4.48
N GLY A 161 10.95 -2.79 -5.47
CA GLY A 161 9.84 -1.86 -5.61
C GLY A 161 8.50 -2.53 -5.86
N PHE A 162 8.53 -3.60 -6.63
CA PHE A 162 7.33 -4.39 -6.89
C PHE A 162 7.51 -5.80 -6.31
N LYS A 163 7.49 -5.89 -4.99
CA LYS A 163 7.15 -7.15 -4.38
C LYS A 163 5.64 -7.24 -4.36
N VAL A 164 5.12 -8.09 -5.25
CA VAL A 164 3.76 -8.58 -5.17
C VAL A 164 3.48 -8.95 -3.71
N GLY A 165 2.48 -8.33 -3.11
CA GLY A 165 2.12 -8.56 -1.71
C GLY A 165 2.59 -7.52 -0.70
N GLN A 166 3.33 -6.47 -1.08
CA GLN A 166 3.68 -5.38 -0.17
C GLN A 166 2.79 -4.14 -0.31
N GLY A 167 1.98 -4.07 -1.35
CA GLY A 167 1.08 -2.95 -1.58
C GLY A 167 -0.36 -3.44 -1.63
N VAL A 168 -1.17 -2.78 -0.90
CA VAL A 168 -2.63 -2.94 -0.89
C VAL A 168 -3.23 -2.83 -2.30
N GLN A 169 -2.56 -2.12 -3.21
CA GLN A 169 -3.00 -1.93 -4.59
C GLN A 169 -3.03 -3.21 -5.42
N LEU A 170 -2.15 -4.15 -5.10
CA LEU A 170 -2.03 -5.38 -5.88
C LEU A 170 -3.22 -6.32 -5.70
N THR A 171 -4.06 -6.08 -4.71
CA THR A 171 -5.28 -6.87 -4.47
C THR A 171 -6.43 -6.58 -5.43
N TYR A 172 -6.27 -5.59 -6.33
CA TYR A 172 -7.23 -5.31 -7.41
C TYR A 172 -6.93 -6.07 -8.68
N PHE A 173 -5.75 -6.65 -8.76
CA PHE A 173 -5.32 -7.39 -9.93
C PHE A 173 -5.45 -8.88 -9.65
N THR A 174 -5.83 -9.64 -10.67
CA THR A 174 -5.79 -11.09 -10.65
C THR A 174 -4.33 -11.58 -10.55
N GLU A 175 -4.11 -12.84 -10.24
CA GLU A 175 -2.76 -13.41 -10.18
C GLU A 175 -2.02 -13.27 -11.52
N ASP A 176 -2.72 -13.45 -12.64
CA ASP A 176 -2.16 -13.30 -13.98
C ASP A 176 -1.76 -11.85 -14.29
N GLU A 177 -2.58 -10.89 -13.87
CA GLU A 177 -2.29 -9.46 -13.99
C GLU A 177 -1.10 -9.05 -13.11
N LEU A 178 -1.01 -9.60 -11.90
CA LEU A 178 0.14 -9.38 -11.01
C LEU A 178 1.43 -9.94 -11.59
N GLU A 179 1.39 -11.10 -12.21
CA GLU A 179 2.54 -11.68 -12.88
C GLU A 179 2.95 -10.81 -14.08
N LEU A 180 2.01 -10.33 -14.87
CA LEU A 180 2.26 -9.40 -15.98
C LEU A 180 2.95 -8.12 -15.49
N ILE A 181 2.48 -7.53 -14.40
CA ILE A 181 3.08 -6.35 -13.78
C ILE A 181 4.51 -6.67 -13.33
N ARG A 182 4.73 -7.80 -12.66
CA ARG A 182 6.04 -8.25 -12.20
C ARG A 182 7.04 -8.43 -13.37
N VAL A 183 6.61 -9.08 -14.43
CA VAL A 183 7.42 -9.28 -15.63
C VAL A 183 7.77 -7.96 -16.29
N THR A 184 6.81 -7.04 -16.38
CA THR A 184 7.00 -5.70 -16.94
C THR A 184 8.07 -4.92 -16.18
N PHE A 185 8.00 -4.86 -14.87
CA PHE A 185 8.99 -4.14 -14.06
C PHE A 185 10.36 -4.82 -14.07
N SER A 186 10.43 -6.14 -14.13
CA SER A 186 11.67 -6.88 -14.33
C SER A 186 12.31 -6.51 -15.66
N THR A 187 11.52 -6.43 -16.74
CA THR A 187 11.97 -6.04 -18.08
C THR A 187 12.49 -4.61 -18.10
N LEU A 188 11.76 -3.67 -17.51
CA LEU A 188 12.19 -2.27 -17.39
C LEU A 188 13.49 -2.12 -16.59
N SER A 189 13.64 -2.90 -15.52
CA SER A 189 14.87 -2.91 -14.72
C SER A 189 16.07 -3.43 -15.53
N ASN A 190 15.87 -4.45 -16.34
CA ASN A 190 16.91 -4.98 -17.24
C ASN A 190 17.30 -3.96 -18.33
N VAL A 191 16.30 -3.26 -18.90
CA VAL A 191 16.53 -2.17 -19.86
C VAL A 191 17.35 -1.05 -19.22
N ARG A 192 16.99 -0.61 -18.01
CA ARG A 192 17.75 0.38 -17.25
C ARG A 192 19.21 -0.04 -17.02
N GLY A 193 19.44 -1.30 -16.66
CA GLY A 193 20.79 -1.84 -16.49
C GLY A 193 21.62 -1.83 -17.78
N LYS A 194 20.98 -2.09 -18.93
CA LYS A 194 21.62 -1.98 -20.26
C LYS A 194 21.96 -0.53 -20.59
N PHE A 195 21.07 0.43 -20.30
CA PHE A 195 21.31 1.85 -20.44
C PHE A 195 22.49 2.34 -19.60
N GLN A 196 22.54 1.97 -18.34
CA GLN A 196 23.65 2.34 -17.45
C GLN A 196 25.01 1.83 -17.96
N ARG A 197 25.04 0.63 -18.56
CA ARG A 197 26.24 0.08 -19.18
C ARG A 197 26.62 0.80 -20.49
N ALA A 198 25.62 1.22 -21.26
CA ALA A 198 25.83 1.98 -22.49
C ALA A 198 26.35 3.40 -22.20
N ILE A 199 25.85 4.07 -21.17
CA ILE A 199 26.32 5.41 -20.73
C ILE A 199 27.80 5.41 -20.39
N LYS A 200 28.31 4.35 -19.78
CA LYS A 200 29.77 4.24 -19.50
C LYS A 200 30.61 4.29 -20.79
N LYS A 201 30.03 3.91 -21.93
CA LYS A 201 30.70 3.95 -23.25
C LYS A 201 30.35 5.18 -24.08
N LYS A 202 29.18 5.79 -23.82
CA LYS A 202 28.61 6.94 -24.54
C LYS A 202 27.89 7.85 -23.56
N PRO A 203 28.61 8.83 -22.93
CA PRO A 203 28.04 9.71 -21.93
C PRO A 203 26.82 10.54 -22.39
N GLU A 204 26.74 10.81 -23.69
CA GLU A 204 25.60 11.51 -24.32
C GLU A 204 24.24 10.81 -24.12
N LEU A 205 24.25 9.54 -23.72
CA LEU A 205 23.03 8.78 -23.41
C LEU A 205 22.50 9.03 -21.97
N GLU A 206 23.21 9.83 -21.17
CA GLU A 206 22.82 10.10 -19.77
C GLU A 206 21.43 10.75 -19.69
N LYS A 207 21.15 11.68 -20.59
CA LYS A 207 19.83 12.32 -20.70
C LYS A 207 18.72 11.28 -20.94
N GLY A 208 18.94 10.32 -21.84
CA GLY A 208 17.97 9.25 -22.11
C GLY A 208 17.72 8.34 -20.90
N LEU A 209 18.68 8.19 -19.98
CA LEU A 209 18.46 7.47 -18.74
C LEU A 209 17.55 8.24 -17.76
N GLU A 210 17.73 9.55 -17.66
CA GLU A 210 16.86 10.38 -16.82
C GLU A 210 15.44 10.44 -17.38
N ASP A 211 15.28 10.55 -18.70
CA ASP A 211 14.00 10.49 -19.38
C ASP A 211 13.30 9.13 -19.15
N LEU A 212 14.05 8.03 -19.24
CA LEU A 212 13.53 6.70 -18.91
C LEU A 212 13.09 6.58 -17.44
N LYS A 213 13.86 7.14 -16.51
CA LYS A 213 13.49 7.20 -15.10
C LYS A 213 12.19 8.00 -14.91
N HIS A 214 12.05 9.11 -15.61
CA HIS A 214 10.85 9.96 -15.55
C HIS A 214 9.62 9.23 -16.06
N ILE A 215 9.71 8.53 -17.19
CA ILE A 215 8.62 7.73 -17.75
C ILE A 215 8.23 6.61 -16.81
N ILE A 216 9.18 5.84 -16.31
CA ILE A 216 8.92 4.80 -15.32
C ILE A 216 8.24 5.39 -14.08
N TYR A 217 8.73 6.53 -13.61
CA TYR A 217 8.16 7.23 -12.46
C TYR A 217 6.74 7.72 -12.73
N LYS A 218 6.49 8.34 -13.88
CA LYS A 218 5.16 8.83 -14.30
C LYS A 218 4.15 7.68 -14.40
N ARG A 219 4.57 6.52 -14.91
CA ARG A 219 3.69 5.33 -15.05
C ARG A 219 3.48 4.61 -13.72
N THR A 220 4.47 4.57 -12.84
CA THR A 220 4.32 3.97 -11.51
C THR A 220 3.56 4.85 -10.52
N ASN A 221 3.36 6.14 -10.85
CA ASN A 221 2.46 7.05 -10.13
C ASN A 221 1.01 7.00 -10.60
N PHE A 222 0.71 6.12 -11.52
CA PHE A 222 -0.61 5.93 -12.04
C PHE A 222 -1.58 5.53 -10.92
N VAL A 223 -2.67 6.30 -10.76
CA VAL A 223 -3.68 6.03 -9.74
C VAL A 223 -4.65 5.02 -10.34
N PRO A 224 -4.74 3.79 -9.82
CA PRO A 224 -5.73 2.85 -10.29
C PRO A 224 -7.14 3.43 -10.14
N SER A 225 -7.81 3.61 -11.25
CA SER A 225 -9.25 3.79 -11.37
C SER A 225 -9.72 2.81 -12.44
N ASP A 226 -10.96 2.44 -12.47
CA ASP A 226 -11.48 1.42 -13.42
C ASP A 226 -11.08 1.69 -14.88
N LYS A 227 -10.89 2.96 -15.26
CA LYS A 227 -10.39 3.36 -16.57
C LYS A 227 -8.86 3.24 -16.69
N ASN A 228 -8.19 3.62 -15.64
CA ASN A 228 -6.73 3.70 -15.59
C ASN A 228 -6.08 2.31 -15.43
N ASP A 229 -6.75 1.37 -14.78
CA ASP A 229 -6.26 0.00 -14.62
C ASP A 229 -6.13 -0.71 -15.99
N LYS A 230 -7.11 -0.51 -16.87
CA LYS A 230 -7.06 -1.07 -18.22
C LYS A 230 -5.91 -0.48 -19.04
N GLU A 231 -5.72 0.83 -19.02
CA GLU A 231 -4.61 1.50 -19.72
C GLU A 231 -3.26 1.04 -19.17
N PHE A 232 -3.15 0.88 -17.85
CA PHE A 232 -1.94 0.39 -17.21
C PHE A 232 -1.63 -1.06 -17.59
N LEU A 233 -2.62 -1.94 -17.55
CA LEU A 233 -2.47 -3.35 -17.93
C LEU A 233 -2.17 -3.49 -19.42
N GLU A 234 -2.78 -2.69 -20.29
CA GLU A 234 -2.49 -2.64 -21.70
C GLU A 234 -1.05 -2.20 -21.96
N TRP A 235 -0.58 -1.17 -21.25
CA TRP A 235 0.81 -0.74 -21.28
C TRP A 235 1.77 -1.85 -20.82
N CYS A 236 1.47 -2.55 -19.71
CA CYS A 236 2.23 -3.70 -19.24
C CYS A 236 2.28 -4.82 -20.29
N ASN A 237 1.13 -5.11 -20.92
CA ASN A 237 1.00 -6.16 -21.93
C ASN A 237 1.84 -5.86 -23.18
N ASN A 238 1.85 -4.59 -23.62
CA ASN A 238 2.67 -4.14 -24.73
C ASN A 238 4.18 -4.30 -24.44
N ILE A 239 4.60 -3.94 -23.22
CA ILE A 239 5.99 -4.15 -22.77
C ILE A 239 6.36 -5.63 -22.75
N ALA A 240 5.50 -6.48 -22.22
CA ALA A 240 5.74 -7.91 -22.12
C ALA A 240 5.82 -8.58 -23.50
N LYS A 241 5.00 -8.14 -24.46
CA LYS A 241 4.99 -8.67 -25.85
C LYS A 241 6.21 -8.26 -26.65
N GLU A 242 6.73 -7.05 -26.48
CA GLU A 242 7.84 -6.52 -27.26
C GLU A 242 9.19 -7.18 -26.91
N GLY A 243 9.28 -7.88 -25.78
CA GLY A 243 10.48 -8.54 -25.31
C GLY A 243 11.64 -7.59 -24.98
N SER A 244 12.60 -8.06 -24.22
CA SER A 244 13.66 -7.18 -23.66
C SER A 244 14.64 -6.59 -24.71
N THR A 245 14.73 -7.14 -25.91
CA THR A 245 15.73 -6.73 -26.92
C THR A 245 15.21 -5.65 -27.87
N ASN A 246 13.96 -5.72 -28.27
CA ASN A 246 13.32 -4.68 -29.10
C ASN A 246 12.80 -3.52 -28.27
N TYR A 247 12.42 -3.76 -27.01
CA TYR A 247 11.86 -2.77 -26.13
C TYR A 247 12.77 -1.55 -25.91
N TYR A 248 14.08 -1.78 -25.85
CA TYR A 248 15.08 -0.72 -25.74
C TYR A 248 15.01 0.30 -26.90
N LYS A 249 14.86 -0.18 -28.14
CA LYS A 249 14.75 0.69 -29.32
C LYS A 249 13.40 1.43 -29.37
N VAL A 250 12.34 0.72 -29.05
CA VAL A 250 10.97 1.29 -29.03
C VAL A 250 10.83 2.35 -27.93
N LEU A 251 11.38 2.08 -26.75
CA LEU A 251 11.36 3.03 -25.65
C LEU A 251 12.17 4.30 -25.97
N LEU A 252 13.35 4.17 -26.56
CA LEU A 252 14.17 5.29 -27.03
C LEU A 252 13.44 6.17 -28.07
N ASN A 253 12.73 5.55 -28.99
CA ASN A 253 11.96 6.27 -29.99
C ASN A 253 10.74 6.98 -29.38
N LYS A 254 10.05 6.36 -28.42
CA LYS A 254 8.97 7.00 -27.68
C LYS A 254 9.47 8.19 -26.85
N ILE A 255 10.59 8.03 -26.14
CA ILE A 255 11.23 9.14 -25.38
C ILE A 255 11.56 10.30 -26.31
N LYS A 256 12.15 10.03 -27.46
CA LYS A 256 12.46 11.08 -28.44
C LYS A 256 11.21 11.81 -28.91
N LYS A 257 10.14 11.08 -29.21
CA LYS A 257 8.88 11.65 -29.66
C LYS A 257 8.19 12.50 -28.56
N GLU A 258 8.13 12.01 -27.33
CA GLU A 258 7.56 12.78 -26.20
C GLU A 258 8.37 14.05 -25.90
N LEU A 259 9.71 14.03 -26.08
CA LEU A 259 10.57 15.21 -25.92
C LEU A 259 10.46 16.21 -27.09
N GLU A 260 10.08 15.76 -28.27
CA GLU A 260 9.81 16.63 -29.43
C GLU A 260 8.45 17.31 -29.29
N GLU A 261 7.45 16.63 -28.74
CA GLU A 261 6.11 17.16 -28.46
C GLU A 261 6.13 18.21 -27.32
N GLU A 262 6.96 18.01 -26.27
CA GLU A 262 7.14 18.99 -25.17
C GLU A 262 7.92 20.26 -25.59
N LYS A 263 8.58 20.28 -26.73
CA LYS A 263 9.30 21.45 -27.26
C LYS A 263 8.47 22.29 -28.23
N GLY A 264 7.28 21.83 -28.57
CA GLY A 264 6.36 22.47 -29.52
C GLY A 264 5.27 23.33 -28.90
N ASP A 265 5.17 23.33 -27.58
CA ASP A 265 4.33 24.25 -26.77
C ASP A 265 5.23 25.31 -26.10
#